data_99edfc9c74d1faec9c65bd73692202ee
#
_entry.id   99edfc9c74d1faec9c65bd73692202ee
#
_cell.length_a   1.000
_cell.length_b   1.000
_cell.length_c   1.000
_cell.angle_alpha   90.00
_cell.angle_beta   90.00
_cell.angle_gamma   90.00
#
_symmetry.space_group_name_H-M   'P 1'
#
loop_
_entity.id
_entity.type
_entity.pdbx_description
1 polymer ?
#
loop_
_entity_poly.entity_id
_entity_poly.type
_entity_poly.pdbx_seq_one_letter_code
_entity_poly.pdbx_strand_id
1 'polypeptide(L)'
;MPSVIYPILKEKWRWSVMPLINNYYGNVDTPQLCKQVDNLKAVAAKGLKAFLTWSAPTIDEDSSFIGTRIVRKVGSAPININDGTVVYEGTEFTYTDTGLTEGTTYYYRAFAYNIKMEYQTAMRVISIVAISVSNVLNDNSWDDIKAVSDAGNGANYWAIGDCKNIILNGKIGELNLSNYSTYAFILGFDHNSELEGANRIHFQVGKTKLTDGTDICLCDKKYGEQANQSDSIHYFYMDTDIYSTGSWSSSKMRTKIIGTSLTDYSNTFIGALSTELRAVLKSVTKYTHNSDNASAQDSVTPTTEYAFLLSEYEVCGTTTGSDPYEASKQMQYSYYSAGNSIIKYDHRNPNRSIKYWLRSFKVSSTYMWCAVSSNGTLIDGNAPWSYGIAPCFCV
;
A
#
# COMPACT_ATOMS: atom_id res chain seq x y z
N MET A 1 52.10 -32.24 -22.02
CA MET A 1 51.61 -31.26 -23.00
C MET A 1 50.91 -30.16 -22.24
N PRO A 2 51.27 -28.90 -22.47
CA PRO A 2 51.07 -27.84 -21.50
C PRO A 2 49.71 -27.17 -21.58
N SER A 3 49.24 -26.82 -20.43
CA SER A 3 48.13 -25.95 -20.14
C SER A 3 48.35 -24.52 -20.69
N VAL A 4 47.46 -24.05 -21.51
CA VAL A 4 47.43 -22.65 -21.93
C VAL A 4 46.50 -21.89 -20.98
N ILE A 5 47.11 -21.07 -20.16
CA ILE A 5 46.46 -20.11 -19.32
C ILE A 5 46.26 -18.81 -20.14
N TYR A 6 45.09 -18.32 -20.21
CA TYR A 6 44.77 -17.05 -20.89
C TYR A 6 44.96 -15.87 -19.96
N PRO A 7 45.80 -14.91 -20.29
CA PRO A 7 45.83 -13.60 -19.65
C PRO A 7 45.37 -12.51 -20.64
N ILE A 8 44.11 -12.54 -21.11
CA ILE A 8 43.70 -11.58 -22.17
C ILE A 8 42.69 -10.53 -21.70
N LEU A 9 42.15 -10.67 -20.51
CA LEU A 9 41.14 -9.73 -20.06
C LEU A 9 41.69 -8.50 -19.24
N LYS A 10 42.93 -8.54 -18.81
CA LYS A 10 43.53 -7.39 -18.10
C LYS A 10 44.15 -6.32 -19.03
N GLU A 11 44.46 -6.65 -20.26
CA GLU A 11 45.07 -5.68 -21.18
C GLU A 11 44.09 -4.77 -21.91
N LYS A 12 42.84 -5.23 -22.12
CA LYS A 12 41.85 -4.42 -22.84
C LYS A 12 41.39 -3.16 -22.09
N TRP A 13 41.46 -3.18 -20.77
CA TRP A 13 41.15 -2.00 -19.94
C TRP A 13 42.29 -1.02 -19.78
N ARG A 14 43.53 -1.48 -19.92
CA ARG A 14 44.70 -0.63 -19.88
C ARG A 14 44.84 0.31 -21.08
N TRP A 15 44.33 -0.10 -22.22
CA TRP A 15 44.49 0.67 -23.47
C TRP A 15 43.44 1.78 -23.65
N SER A 16 42.27 1.69 -22.98
CA SER A 16 41.26 2.76 -23.06
C SER A 16 41.59 3.97 -22.17
N VAL A 17 42.47 3.83 -21.21
CA VAL A 17 42.87 4.92 -20.29
C VAL A 17 44.25 5.46 -20.63
N MET A 18 45.11 4.72 -21.35
CA MET A 18 46.48 5.11 -21.68
C MET A 18 46.68 6.09 -22.85
N PRO A 19 45.76 6.32 -23.80
CA PRO A 19 46.01 7.33 -24.82
C PRO A 19 46.14 8.77 -24.30
N LEU A 20 45.60 9.03 -23.08
CA LEU A 20 45.69 10.36 -22.48
C LEU A 20 47.04 10.63 -21.74
N ILE A 21 47.81 9.57 -21.42
CA ILE A 21 49.05 9.70 -20.67
C ILE A 21 50.26 9.89 -21.61
N ASN A 22 50.20 9.47 -22.87
CA ASN A 22 51.35 9.43 -23.76
C ASN A 22 51.57 10.70 -24.60
N ASN A 23 50.74 11.71 -24.54
CA ASN A 23 50.93 12.95 -25.28
C ASN A 23 51.46 14.15 -24.46
N TYR A 24 51.80 13.91 -23.19
CA TYR A 24 52.31 14.97 -22.31
C TYR A 24 53.73 14.71 -21.81
N TYR A 25 54.72 14.68 -22.74
CA TYR A 25 56.12 14.95 -22.40
C TYR A 25 56.46 16.38 -22.81
N GLY A 26 55.91 17.33 -22.09
CA GLY A 26 56.27 18.76 -22.19
C GLY A 26 55.72 19.47 -20.95
N ASN A 27 56.57 19.56 -19.94
CA ASN A 27 56.36 20.15 -18.62
C ASN A 27 55.50 19.33 -17.66
N VAL A 28 56.22 18.76 -16.73
CA VAL A 28 55.75 18.19 -15.49
C VAL A 28 54.86 19.18 -14.77
N ASP A 29 53.58 19.01 -14.82
CA ASP A 29 52.84 19.75 -13.83
C ASP A 29 51.58 18.99 -13.44
N THR A 30 51.38 18.99 -12.19
CA THR A 30 50.28 18.52 -11.37
C THR A 30 49.07 18.13 -12.17
N PRO A 31 48.64 16.84 -12.11
CA PRO A 31 47.38 16.46 -12.70
C PRO A 31 46.28 17.38 -12.15
N GLN A 32 45.64 18.10 -13.04
CA GLN A 32 44.58 19.00 -12.66
C GLN A 32 43.48 18.24 -11.96
N LEU A 33 42.94 18.80 -10.88
CA LEU A 33 41.80 18.22 -10.18
C LEU A 33 40.64 18.03 -11.15
N CYS A 34 40.10 16.83 -11.20
CA CYS A 34 38.89 16.53 -11.99
C CYS A 34 37.70 17.36 -11.49
N LYS A 35 36.72 17.60 -12.35
CA LYS A 35 35.45 18.20 -11.93
C LYS A 35 34.73 17.29 -10.94
N GLN A 36 33.74 17.82 -10.24
CA GLN A 36 32.88 17.03 -9.36
C GLN A 36 32.05 15.99 -10.17
N VAL A 37 31.68 14.90 -9.53
CA VAL A 37 30.77 13.95 -10.12
C VAL A 37 29.42 14.58 -10.47
N ASP A 38 28.80 14.07 -11.53
CA ASP A 38 27.49 14.52 -11.97
C ASP A 38 26.38 13.62 -11.48
N ASN A 39 25.15 14.14 -11.46
CA ASN A 39 23.92 13.40 -11.20
C ASN A 39 23.90 12.58 -9.89
N LEU A 40 24.61 13.03 -8.84
CA LEU A 40 24.53 12.37 -7.53
C LEU A 40 23.07 12.36 -7.05
N LYS A 41 22.57 11.17 -6.78
CA LYS A 41 21.22 10.90 -6.23
C LYS A 41 21.36 9.92 -5.08
N ALA A 42 20.46 10.04 -4.11
CA ALA A 42 20.28 9.06 -3.06
C ALA A 42 18.79 8.82 -2.88
N VAL A 43 18.41 7.55 -2.76
CA VAL A 43 17.03 7.14 -2.50
C VAL A 43 17.04 6.26 -1.25
N ALA A 44 16.21 6.63 -0.27
CA ALA A 44 15.98 5.75 0.88
C ALA A 44 15.33 4.45 0.41
N ALA A 45 15.82 3.32 0.89
CA ALA A 45 15.34 2.00 0.53
C ALA A 45 14.96 1.20 1.77
N LYS A 46 14.00 0.28 1.61
CA LYS A 46 13.54 -0.62 2.67
C LYS A 46 14.72 -1.33 3.35
N GLY A 47 14.62 -1.51 4.65
CA GLY A 47 15.63 -2.19 5.46
C GLY A 47 16.79 -1.30 5.86
N LEU A 48 16.52 -0.02 6.10
CA LEU A 48 17.50 0.95 6.63
C LEU A 48 18.72 1.09 5.70
N LYS A 49 18.45 1.32 4.43
CA LYS A 49 19.44 1.44 3.35
C LYS A 49 19.28 2.74 2.58
N ALA A 50 20.34 3.16 1.93
CA ALA A 50 20.31 4.21 0.92
C ALA A 50 20.95 3.71 -0.38
N PHE A 51 20.21 3.78 -1.47
CA PHE A 51 20.73 3.49 -2.80
C PHE A 51 21.26 4.78 -3.43
N LEU A 52 22.55 4.80 -3.73
CA LEU A 52 23.28 5.94 -4.27
C LEU A 52 23.63 5.68 -5.73
N THR A 53 23.45 6.70 -6.56
CA THR A 53 23.86 6.68 -7.97
C THR A 53 24.50 8.02 -8.35
N TRP A 54 25.46 7.99 -9.24
CA TRP A 54 26.10 9.17 -9.80
C TRP A 54 26.68 8.85 -11.17
N SER A 55 27.23 9.84 -11.85
CA SER A 55 27.95 9.65 -13.10
C SER A 55 29.34 10.29 -13.01
N ALA A 56 30.25 9.87 -13.88
CA ALA A 56 31.53 10.51 -14.04
C ALA A 56 31.34 12.01 -14.28
N PRO A 57 32.30 12.87 -13.84
CA PRO A 57 32.28 14.28 -14.20
C PRO A 57 32.39 14.43 -15.71
N THR A 58 31.83 15.50 -16.23
CA THR A 58 32.08 15.90 -17.62
C THR A 58 33.59 16.15 -17.80
N ILE A 59 34.24 15.41 -18.67
CA ILE A 59 35.67 15.43 -18.88
C ILE A 59 36.03 16.67 -19.73
N ASP A 60 36.85 17.55 -19.19
CA ASP A 60 37.66 18.49 -19.98
C ASP A 60 38.96 17.79 -20.39
N GLU A 61 39.61 18.25 -21.47
CA GLU A 61 40.80 17.61 -22.04
C GLU A 61 41.94 17.41 -21.01
N ASP A 62 41.92 18.13 -19.89
CA ASP A 62 42.92 18.12 -18.82
C ASP A 62 42.48 17.35 -17.54
N SER A 63 41.34 16.74 -17.49
CA SER A 63 40.83 16.11 -16.25
C SER A 63 41.21 14.65 -16.12
N SER A 64 41.78 14.29 -14.97
CA SER A 64 42.28 12.95 -14.64
C SER A 64 41.39 12.22 -13.65
N PHE A 65 40.08 12.17 -13.88
CA PHE A 65 39.14 11.44 -13.02
C PHE A 65 39.44 9.93 -12.99
N ILE A 66 39.61 9.39 -11.78
CA ILE A 66 39.85 7.97 -11.54
C ILE A 66 38.68 7.32 -10.78
N GLY A 67 38.12 8.01 -9.81
CA GLY A 67 37.05 7.43 -9.00
C GLY A 67 36.38 8.44 -8.08
N THR A 68 35.51 7.90 -7.24
CA THR A 68 34.68 8.69 -6.32
C THR A 68 34.83 8.17 -4.90
N ARG A 69 35.00 9.07 -3.94
CA ARG A 69 34.76 8.80 -2.51
C ARG A 69 33.45 9.41 -2.09
N ILE A 70 32.62 8.65 -1.36
CA ILE A 70 31.39 9.17 -0.76
C ILE A 70 31.51 9.15 0.75
N VAL A 71 31.27 10.31 1.35
CA VAL A 71 31.23 10.49 2.80
C VAL A 71 29.80 10.70 3.25
N ARG A 72 29.39 9.96 4.29
CA ARG A 72 28.10 10.07 4.97
C ARG A 72 28.27 10.79 6.31
N LYS A 73 27.32 11.68 6.64
CA LYS A 73 27.23 12.34 7.93
C LYS A 73 25.78 12.45 8.41
N VAL A 74 25.56 12.37 9.71
CA VAL A 74 24.25 12.57 10.33
C VAL A 74 24.00 14.06 10.56
N GLY A 75 22.79 14.53 10.25
CA GLY A 75 22.28 15.85 10.63
C GLY A 75 22.84 17.04 9.85
N SER A 76 23.96 16.88 9.16
CA SER A 76 24.57 17.98 8.36
C SER A 76 25.43 17.44 7.22
N ALA A 77 25.64 18.25 6.18
CA ALA A 77 26.49 17.86 5.06
C ALA A 77 27.96 17.72 5.47
N PRO A 78 28.68 16.65 5.04
CA PRO A 78 30.14 16.58 5.17
C PRO A 78 30.80 17.80 4.52
N ILE A 79 31.81 18.40 5.18
CA ILE A 79 32.53 19.57 4.64
C ILE A 79 33.82 19.20 3.94
N ASN A 80 34.37 18.00 4.19
CA ASN A 80 35.55 17.43 3.56
C ASN A 80 35.52 15.90 3.55
N ILE A 81 36.55 15.28 2.97
CA ILE A 81 36.66 13.81 2.81
C ILE A 81 36.78 13.03 4.11
N ASN A 82 37.03 13.69 5.24
CA ASN A 82 37.19 13.08 6.57
C ASN A 82 36.08 13.51 7.54
N ASP A 83 35.16 14.38 7.11
CA ASP A 83 34.06 14.88 7.95
C ASP A 83 32.85 13.96 7.91
N GLY A 84 33.02 12.78 8.47
CA GLY A 84 31.96 11.75 8.55
C GLY A 84 32.49 10.34 8.31
N THR A 85 31.60 9.44 7.91
CA THR A 85 31.94 8.05 7.58
C THR A 85 32.14 7.92 6.09
N VAL A 86 33.32 7.43 5.66
CA VAL A 86 33.52 7.02 4.26
C VAL A 86 32.72 5.74 4.04
N VAL A 87 31.69 5.81 3.19
CA VAL A 87 30.83 4.66 2.88
C VAL A 87 31.20 3.99 1.58
N TYR A 88 31.83 4.72 0.67
CA TYR A 88 32.28 4.20 -0.60
C TYR A 88 33.58 4.89 -1.05
N GLU A 89 34.48 4.14 -1.69
CA GLU A 89 35.61 4.63 -2.44
C GLU A 89 35.94 3.64 -3.57
N GLY A 90 35.87 4.09 -4.81
CA GLY A 90 36.08 3.22 -5.97
C GLY A 90 35.70 3.87 -7.29
N THR A 91 35.59 3.03 -8.31
CA THR A 91 35.36 3.40 -9.71
C THR A 91 33.95 3.15 -10.22
N GLU A 92 33.12 2.50 -9.40
CA GLU A 92 31.70 2.25 -9.74
C GLU A 92 30.87 3.53 -9.61
N PHE A 93 29.69 3.54 -10.19
CA PHE A 93 28.76 4.67 -10.19
C PHE A 93 27.48 4.39 -9.41
N THR A 94 27.47 3.30 -8.63
CA THR A 94 26.36 2.93 -7.73
C THR A 94 26.92 2.38 -6.43
N TYR A 95 26.18 2.60 -5.34
CA TYR A 95 26.50 2.00 -4.04
C TYR A 95 25.24 1.88 -3.19
N THR A 96 25.14 0.82 -2.39
CA THR A 96 24.09 0.68 -1.38
C THR A 96 24.68 0.81 0.01
N ASP A 97 24.40 1.92 0.67
CA ASP A 97 24.75 2.12 2.07
C ASP A 97 23.73 1.41 2.97
N THR A 98 24.19 0.73 4.01
CA THR A 98 23.38 -0.11 4.90
C THR A 98 23.62 0.20 6.36
N GLY A 99 22.78 -0.34 7.25
CA GLY A 99 22.94 -0.16 8.70
C GLY A 99 22.60 1.26 9.15
N LEU A 100 21.67 1.91 8.47
CA LEU A 100 21.18 3.23 8.85
C LEU A 100 20.22 3.12 10.04
N THR A 101 19.97 4.22 10.73
CA THR A 101 19.01 4.31 11.84
C THR A 101 17.73 4.96 11.35
N GLU A 102 16.60 4.33 11.63
CA GLU A 102 15.28 4.83 11.21
C GLU A 102 15.03 6.28 11.67
N GLY A 103 14.38 7.05 10.80
CA GLY A 103 14.04 8.46 11.06
C GLY A 103 15.24 9.40 11.06
N THR A 104 16.46 8.88 10.91
CA THR A 104 17.69 9.69 10.92
C THR A 104 17.95 10.28 9.55
N THR A 105 18.20 11.59 9.50
CA THR A 105 18.62 12.27 8.27
C THR A 105 20.10 12.09 8.05
N TYR A 106 20.45 11.45 6.95
CA TYR A 106 21.82 11.27 6.48
C TYR A 106 22.10 12.16 5.28
N TYR A 107 23.25 12.80 5.30
CA TYR A 107 23.79 13.61 4.20
C TYR A 107 24.93 12.86 3.55
N TYR A 108 24.94 12.82 2.23
CA TYR A 108 26.01 12.23 1.43
C TYR A 108 26.67 13.29 0.58
N ARG A 109 27.97 13.25 0.52
CA ARG A 109 28.77 14.09 -0.34
C ARG A 109 29.76 13.25 -1.12
N ALA A 110 29.80 13.46 -2.43
CA ALA A 110 30.71 12.77 -3.33
C ALA A 110 31.90 13.62 -3.67
N PHE A 111 33.07 13.04 -3.64
CA PHE A 111 34.37 13.66 -3.94
C PHE A 111 35.01 12.87 -5.08
N ALA A 112 35.09 13.46 -6.26
CA ALA A 112 35.88 12.91 -7.34
C ALA A 112 37.38 12.99 -7.01
N TYR A 113 38.16 12.00 -7.40
CA TYR A 113 39.62 12.00 -7.20
C TYR A 113 40.40 11.60 -8.46
N ASN A 114 41.65 12.05 -8.54
CA ASN A 114 42.58 11.75 -9.60
C ASN A 114 43.54 10.59 -9.23
N ILE A 115 44.45 10.24 -10.13
CA ILE A 115 45.43 9.17 -9.94
C ILE A 115 46.37 9.39 -8.73
N LYS A 116 46.53 10.61 -8.26
CA LYS A 116 47.32 10.96 -7.08
C LYS A 116 46.50 10.94 -5.78
N MET A 117 45.22 10.55 -5.85
CA MET A 117 44.28 10.62 -4.74
C MET A 117 44.05 12.05 -4.22
N GLU A 118 44.13 13.01 -5.10
CA GLU A 118 43.75 14.39 -4.82
C GLU A 118 42.25 14.55 -5.08
N TYR A 119 41.52 15.06 -4.07
CA TYR A 119 40.08 15.11 -4.07
C TYR A 119 39.54 16.48 -4.46
N GLN A 120 38.51 16.48 -5.29
CA GLN A 120 37.79 17.69 -5.66
C GLN A 120 37.08 18.29 -4.43
N THR A 121 37.15 19.61 -4.31
CA THR A 121 36.56 20.37 -3.21
C THR A 121 35.16 20.92 -3.52
N ALA A 122 34.83 21.14 -4.79
CA ALA A 122 33.49 21.52 -5.23
C ALA A 122 32.61 20.25 -5.35
N MET A 123 31.59 20.14 -4.54
CA MET A 123 30.93 18.86 -4.24
C MET A 123 29.42 18.96 -4.27
N ARG A 124 28.80 17.94 -4.82
CA ARG A 124 27.35 17.78 -4.69
C ARG A 124 26.99 17.14 -3.35
N VAL A 125 25.88 17.58 -2.81
CA VAL A 125 25.30 17.08 -1.56
C VAL A 125 23.88 16.58 -1.83
N ILE A 126 23.56 15.45 -1.24
CA ILE A 126 22.19 14.90 -1.21
C ILE A 126 21.87 14.43 0.20
N SER A 127 20.61 14.44 0.60
CA SER A 127 20.18 13.88 1.88
C SER A 127 19.02 12.94 1.71
N ILE A 128 18.89 12.00 2.63
CA ILE A 128 17.73 11.10 2.80
C ILE A 128 17.36 11.00 4.27
N VAL A 129 16.12 10.62 4.54
CA VAL A 129 15.71 10.08 5.84
C VAL A 129 15.68 8.57 5.71
N ALA A 130 16.39 7.87 6.59
CA ALA A 130 16.41 6.41 6.57
C ALA A 130 15.04 5.83 6.99
N ILE A 131 14.56 4.84 6.25
CA ILE A 131 13.27 4.17 6.46
C ILE A 131 13.46 2.67 6.64
N SER A 132 12.69 2.08 7.56
CA SER A 132 12.66 0.63 7.76
C SER A 132 11.79 -0.06 6.70
N VAL A 133 10.75 0.63 6.23
CA VAL A 133 9.77 0.14 5.24
C VAL A 133 9.85 0.94 3.94
N SER A 134 9.35 0.35 2.84
CA SER A 134 9.24 1.04 1.55
C SER A 134 8.08 2.05 1.58
N ASN A 135 8.24 3.20 0.93
CA ASN A 135 7.16 4.14 0.63
C ASN A 135 6.24 3.65 -0.50
N VAL A 136 6.57 2.56 -1.17
CA VAL A 136 5.67 1.84 -2.07
C VAL A 136 4.97 0.77 -1.25
N LEU A 137 3.69 0.94 -0.95
CA LEU A 137 2.92 0.06 -0.07
C LEU A 137 3.05 -1.42 -0.46
N ASN A 138 3.00 -1.71 -1.76
CA ASN A 138 3.05 -3.07 -2.29
C ASN A 138 4.36 -3.83 -2.01
N ASP A 139 5.46 -3.13 -1.78
CA ASP A 139 6.78 -3.73 -1.54
C ASP A 139 6.98 -4.22 -0.10
N ASN A 140 6.06 -3.88 0.79
CA ASN A 140 6.15 -4.23 2.21
C ASN A 140 5.42 -5.55 2.51
N SER A 141 5.90 -6.31 3.49
CA SER A 141 5.14 -7.42 4.06
C SER A 141 3.95 -6.90 4.87
N TRP A 142 3.00 -7.77 5.20
CA TRP A 142 1.91 -7.39 6.09
C TRP A 142 2.39 -7.08 7.52
N ASP A 143 3.48 -7.73 7.97
CA ASP A 143 4.11 -7.43 9.26
C ASP A 143 4.75 -6.03 9.28
N ASP A 144 5.40 -5.61 8.19
CA ASP A 144 5.92 -4.23 8.05
C ASP A 144 4.78 -3.21 8.13
N ILE A 145 3.67 -3.48 7.41
CA ILE A 145 2.50 -2.59 7.40
C ILE A 145 1.88 -2.51 8.80
N LYS A 146 1.79 -3.66 9.49
CA LYS A 146 1.30 -3.71 10.88
C LYS A 146 2.19 -2.91 11.82
N ALA A 147 3.51 -3.04 11.73
CA ALA A 147 4.44 -2.30 12.58
C ALA A 147 4.29 -0.78 12.41
N VAL A 148 4.14 -0.30 11.17
CA VAL A 148 3.89 1.12 10.87
C VAL A 148 2.51 1.56 11.38
N SER A 149 1.50 0.72 11.24
CA SER A 149 0.15 0.97 11.75
C SER A 149 0.12 1.01 13.28
N ASP A 150 0.78 0.07 13.96
CA ASP A 150 0.86 0.03 15.43
C ASP A 150 1.52 1.30 16.01
N ALA A 151 2.45 1.87 15.26
CA ALA A 151 3.11 3.14 15.61
C ALA A 151 2.29 4.39 15.28
N GLY A 152 1.11 4.25 14.62
CA GLY A 152 0.30 5.39 14.17
C GLY A 152 0.94 6.19 13.03
N ASN A 153 1.88 5.62 12.29
CA ASN A 153 2.71 6.31 11.30
C ASN A 153 2.28 6.07 9.84
N GLY A 154 1.13 5.42 9.58
CA GLY A 154 0.71 5.04 8.23
C GLY A 154 0.75 6.18 7.22
N ALA A 155 0.20 7.34 7.58
CA ALA A 155 0.17 8.53 6.72
C ALA A 155 1.55 9.16 6.44
N ASN A 156 2.59 8.79 7.19
CA ASN A 156 3.96 9.26 6.95
C ASN A 156 4.65 8.49 5.81
N TYR A 157 4.16 7.29 5.50
CA TYR A 157 4.76 6.40 4.51
C TYR A 157 3.90 6.22 3.25
N TRP A 158 2.57 6.20 3.41
CA TRP A 158 1.65 5.87 2.33
C TRP A 158 0.52 6.89 2.22
N ALA A 159 -0.09 6.94 1.04
CA ALA A 159 -1.21 7.81 0.73
C ALA A 159 -2.54 7.03 0.68
N ILE A 160 -3.65 7.77 0.86
CA ILE A 160 -5.00 7.25 0.60
C ILE A 160 -5.09 6.78 -0.87
N GLY A 161 -5.60 5.57 -1.08
CA GLY A 161 -5.67 4.95 -2.39
C GLY A 161 -4.46 4.10 -2.78
N ASP A 162 -3.33 4.17 -2.04
CA ASP A 162 -2.20 3.26 -2.27
C ASP A 162 -2.65 1.81 -2.14
N CYS A 163 -2.12 0.96 -3.03
CA CYS A 163 -2.59 -0.40 -3.20
C CYS A 163 -1.53 -1.44 -2.83
N LYS A 164 -2.01 -2.56 -2.30
CA LYS A 164 -1.23 -3.76 -2.08
C LYS A 164 -1.89 -4.96 -2.73
N ASN A 165 -1.10 -5.75 -3.46
CA ASN A 165 -1.59 -7.01 -4.02
C ASN A 165 -1.98 -7.97 -2.89
N ILE A 166 -3.14 -8.60 -3.06
CA ILE A 166 -3.63 -9.68 -2.21
C ILE A 166 -4.09 -10.86 -3.08
N ILE A 167 -3.97 -12.04 -2.54
CA ILE A 167 -4.48 -13.27 -3.16
C ILE A 167 -5.60 -13.81 -2.28
N LEU A 168 -6.79 -13.95 -2.86
CA LEU A 168 -7.92 -14.60 -2.23
C LEU A 168 -7.96 -16.06 -2.69
N ASN A 169 -8.00 -16.98 -1.73
CA ASN A 169 -7.98 -18.40 -2.02
C ASN A 169 -8.94 -19.17 -1.10
N GLY A 170 -9.80 -19.99 -1.69
CA GLY A 170 -10.82 -20.75 -0.96
C GLY A 170 -12.23 -20.27 -1.24
N LYS A 171 -13.14 -20.56 -0.32
CA LYS A 171 -14.55 -20.18 -0.45
C LYS A 171 -14.90 -18.94 0.36
N ILE A 172 -15.71 -18.08 -0.25
CA ILE A 172 -16.45 -17.02 0.43
C ILE A 172 -17.94 -17.33 0.22
N GLY A 173 -18.55 -17.89 1.23
CA GLY A 173 -19.85 -18.51 1.03
C GLY A 173 -19.81 -19.58 -0.06
N GLU A 174 -20.60 -19.39 -1.12
CA GLU A 174 -20.62 -20.28 -2.30
C GLU A 174 -19.70 -19.79 -3.45
N LEU A 175 -19.07 -18.63 -3.32
CA LEU A 175 -18.06 -18.18 -4.28
C LEU A 175 -16.76 -18.94 -4.02
N ASN A 176 -16.31 -19.71 -5.01
CA ASN A 176 -15.04 -20.42 -4.97
C ASN A 176 -13.97 -19.63 -5.72
N LEU A 177 -12.92 -19.25 -5.02
CA LEU A 177 -11.76 -18.52 -5.56
C LEU A 177 -10.52 -19.43 -5.53
N SER A 178 -9.78 -19.47 -6.62
CA SER A 178 -8.51 -20.20 -6.72
C SER A 178 -7.40 -19.23 -7.08
N ASN A 179 -6.61 -18.86 -6.09
CA ASN A 179 -5.50 -17.90 -6.23
C ASN A 179 -5.91 -16.61 -6.97
N TYR A 180 -7.09 -16.09 -6.64
CA TYR A 180 -7.60 -14.87 -7.26
C TYR A 180 -6.79 -13.67 -6.80
N SER A 181 -6.03 -13.08 -7.72
CA SER A 181 -5.21 -11.89 -7.46
C SER A 181 -6.05 -10.63 -7.64
N THR A 182 -6.02 -9.77 -6.65
CA THR A 182 -6.65 -8.45 -6.65
C THR A 182 -5.82 -7.51 -5.77
N TYR A 183 -6.29 -6.28 -5.56
CA TYR A 183 -5.61 -5.32 -4.69
C TYR A 183 -6.52 -4.86 -3.56
N ALA A 184 -5.95 -4.73 -2.37
CA ALA A 184 -6.51 -3.94 -1.29
C ALA A 184 -5.92 -2.52 -1.38
N PHE A 185 -6.72 -1.50 -1.12
CA PHE A 185 -6.31 -0.10 -1.15
C PHE A 185 -6.68 0.63 0.12
N ILE A 186 -5.88 1.64 0.48
CA ILE A 186 -6.07 2.42 1.70
C ILE A 186 -7.29 3.33 1.56
N LEU A 187 -8.26 3.16 2.47
CA LEU A 187 -9.43 4.03 2.63
C LEU A 187 -9.15 5.23 3.53
N GLY A 188 -8.33 5.02 4.56
CA GLY A 188 -8.01 6.01 5.56
C GLY A 188 -7.03 5.52 6.60
N PHE A 189 -6.45 6.47 7.31
CA PHE A 189 -5.59 6.24 8.47
C PHE A 189 -6.35 6.73 9.70
N ASP A 190 -6.34 5.92 10.77
CA ASP A 190 -7.00 6.25 12.04
C ASP A 190 -8.42 6.81 11.89
N HIS A 191 -9.16 6.19 10.95
CA HIS A 191 -10.54 6.60 10.64
C HIS A 191 -11.41 6.52 11.88
N ASN A 192 -12.06 7.65 12.23
CA ASN A 192 -12.97 7.75 13.38
C ASN A 192 -12.38 7.15 14.68
N SER A 193 -11.10 7.41 14.94
CA SER A 193 -10.28 6.68 15.92
C SER A 193 -10.82 6.73 17.36
N GLU A 194 -11.56 7.76 17.73
CA GLU A 194 -12.19 7.86 19.05
C GLU A 194 -13.26 6.79 19.30
N LEU A 195 -13.97 6.38 18.26
CA LEU A 195 -15.05 5.40 18.34
C LEU A 195 -14.62 4.01 17.79
N GLU A 196 -13.79 3.99 16.76
CA GLU A 196 -13.41 2.79 16.05
C GLU A 196 -12.08 2.19 16.51
N GLY A 197 -11.27 2.98 17.21
CA GLY A 197 -9.93 2.64 17.71
C GLY A 197 -8.83 3.25 16.88
N ALA A 198 -7.73 3.65 17.56
CA ALA A 198 -6.56 4.27 16.96
C ALA A 198 -5.54 3.26 16.44
N ASN A 199 -4.52 3.78 15.75
CA ASN A 199 -3.40 3.03 15.18
C ASN A 199 -3.88 1.94 14.21
N ARG A 200 -4.71 2.35 13.22
CA ARG A 200 -5.27 1.47 12.20
C ARG A 200 -5.12 2.07 10.81
N ILE A 201 -4.70 1.23 9.88
CA ILE A 201 -4.80 1.49 8.44
C ILE A 201 -6.00 0.71 7.93
N HIS A 202 -6.98 1.43 7.39
CA HIS A 202 -8.22 0.86 6.89
C HIS A 202 -8.10 0.58 5.40
N PHE A 203 -8.42 -0.63 4.98
CA PHE A 203 -8.34 -1.10 3.61
C PHE A 203 -9.72 -1.52 3.09
N GLN A 204 -9.93 -1.32 1.78
CA GLN A 204 -11.00 -2.00 1.03
C GLN A 204 -10.40 -2.93 -0.01
N VAL A 205 -11.02 -4.08 -0.20
CA VAL A 205 -10.63 -5.07 -1.20
C VAL A 205 -11.37 -4.82 -2.49
N GLY A 206 -10.64 -4.92 -3.59
CA GLY A 206 -11.19 -4.91 -4.93
C GLY A 206 -10.67 -3.77 -5.80
N LYS A 207 -9.49 -3.91 -6.35
CA LYS A 207 -8.99 -3.15 -7.50
C LYS A 207 -8.37 -4.07 -8.54
N THR A 208 -8.41 -3.65 -9.81
CA THR A 208 -7.88 -4.44 -10.93
C THR A 208 -6.38 -4.27 -11.13
N LYS A 209 -5.82 -3.14 -10.69
CA LYS A 209 -4.41 -2.78 -10.86
C LYS A 209 -3.89 -2.02 -9.66
N LEU A 210 -2.56 -1.98 -9.55
CA LEU A 210 -1.86 -1.23 -8.52
C LEU A 210 -2.11 0.28 -8.64
N THR A 211 -2.09 0.81 -9.86
CA THR A 211 -2.29 2.23 -10.15
C THR A 211 -3.43 2.36 -11.17
N ASP A 212 -4.29 3.36 -10.99
CA ASP A 212 -5.43 3.67 -11.87
C ASP A 212 -6.35 2.46 -12.12
N GLY A 213 -6.39 1.54 -11.15
CA GLY A 213 -7.22 0.35 -11.25
C GLY A 213 -8.70 0.65 -11.02
N THR A 214 -9.55 -0.06 -11.75
CA THR A 214 -11.00 -0.03 -11.55
C THR A 214 -11.37 -0.69 -10.23
N ASP A 215 -12.23 -0.06 -9.45
CA ASP A 215 -12.76 -0.64 -8.22
C ASP A 215 -13.75 -1.77 -8.55
N ILE A 216 -13.51 -2.95 -7.99
CA ILE A 216 -14.33 -4.13 -8.23
C ILE A 216 -14.99 -4.63 -6.94
N CYS A 217 -16.09 -5.37 -7.12
CA CYS A 217 -16.74 -6.17 -6.09
C CYS A 217 -16.66 -7.65 -6.38
N LEU A 218 -16.58 -8.45 -5.35
CA LEU A 218 -16.80 -9.89 -5.47
C LEU A 218 -18.29 -10.16 -5.73
N CYS A 219 -18.58 -11.06 -6.65
CA CYS A 219 -19.94 -11.50 -6.99
C CYS A 219 -20.01 -13.02 -6.99
N ASP A 220 -21.04 -13.57 -6.39
CA ASP A 220 -21.32 -15.00 -6.50
C ASP A 220 -22.10 -15.34 -7.79
N LYS A 221 -22.44 -16.61 -7.96
CA LYS A 221 -23.18 -17.07 -9.14
C LYS A 221 -24.64 -16.64 -9.15
N LYS A 222 -25.18 -16.21 -8.00
CA LYS A 222 -26.56 -15.75 -7.82
C LYS A 222 -26.71 -14.23 -7.96
N TYR A 223 -25.66 -13.55 -8.33
CA TYR A 223 -25.70 -12.09 -8.49
C TYR A 223 -26.88 -11.62 -9.35
N GLY A 224 -27.75 -10.78 -8.77
CA GLY A 224 -28.94 -10.25 -9.40
C GLY A 224 -30.18 -11.15 -9.29
N GLU A 225 -30.09 -12.27 -8.57
CA GLU A 225 -31.22 -13.18 -8.30
C GLU A 225 -31.70 -13.04 -6.86
N GLN A 226 -32.99 -13.31 -6.64
CA GLN A 226 -33.58 -13.44 -5.32
C GLN A 226 -33.44 -14.87 -4.82
N ALA A 227 -33.21 -15.00 -3.52
CA ALA A 227 -33.20 -16.31 -2.86
C ALA A 227 -34.55 -17.06 -3.03
N ASN A 228 -34.47 -18.37 -3.20
CA ASN A 228 -35.58 -19.28 -3.11
C ASN A 228 -35.32 -20.29 -1.97
N GLN A 229 -36.32 -21.09 -1.63
CA GLN A 229 -36.23 -22.04 -0.49
C GLN A 229 -35.14 -23.11 -0.64
N SER A 230 -34.64 -23.37 -1.84
CA SER A 230 -33.56 -24.32 -2.10
C SER A 230 -32.17 -23.67 -2.11
N ASP A 231 -32.11 -22.36 -2.06
CA ASP A 231 -30.82 -21.67 -2.11
C ASP A 231 -30.06 -21.78 -0.78
N SER A 232 -28.74 -21.86 -0.91
CA SER A 232 -27.83 -21.79 0.24
C SER A 232 -27.91 -20.43 0.90
N ILE A 233 -27.91 -20.39 2.22
CA ILE A 233 -27.76 -19.16 3.02
C ILE A 233 -26.39 -18.51 2.84
N HIS A 234 -25.46 -19.17 2.15
CA HIS A 234 -24.10 -18.72 1.93
C HIS A 234 -23.91 -18.01 0.58
N TYR A 235 -24.96 -17.70 -0.18
CA TYR A 235 -24.86 -16.72 -1.26
C TYR A 235 -24.83 -15.29 -0.69
N PHE A 236 -24.49 -14.32 -1.51
CA PHE A 236 -24.29 -12.93 -1.07
C PHE A 236 -25.60 -12.19 -0.79
N TYR A 237 -26.48 -12.85 -0.02
CA TYR A 237 -27.68 -12.27 0.54
C TYR A 237 -27.38 -11.59 1.88
N MET A 238 -28.03 -10.45 2.15
CA MET A 238 -27.99 -9.89 3.49
C MET A 238 -28.69 -10.80 4.49
N ASP A 239 -29.85 -11.33 4.09
CA ASP A 239 -30.54 -12.46 4.73
C ASP A 239 -31.31 -13.25 3.67
N THR A 240 -31.75 -14.48 3.99
CA THR A 240 -32.58 -15.31 3.11
C THR A 240 -34.06 -15.10 3.31
N ASP A 241 -34.47 -14.45 4.40
CA ASP A 241 -35.84 -14.14 4.74
C ASP A 241 -36.17 -12.66 4.45
N ILE A 242 -37.32 -12.43 3.79
CA ILE A 242 -37.88 -11.10 3.56
C ILE A 242 -38.47 -10.46 4.83
N TYR A 243 -38.69 -11.25 5.87
CA TYR A 243 -39.20 -10.81 7.17
C TYR A 243 -38.11 -10.77 8.24
N SER A 244 -36.84 -10.88 7.86
CA SER A 244 -35.77 -10.79 8.84
C SER A 244 -35.76 -9.40 9.47
N THR A 245 -35.87 -9.38 10.79
CA THR A 245 -35.64 -8.16 11.58
C THR A 245 -34.18 -7.75 11.34
N GLY A 246 -34.01 -6.77 10.43
CA GLY A 246 -32.72 -6.45 9.86
C GLY A 246 -31.78 -5.77 10.84
N SER A 247 -30.72 -6.47 11.17
CA SER A 247 -29.62 -5.95 11.96
C SER A 247 -28.32 -6.42 11.35
N TRP A 248 -27.37 -5.51 11.15
CA TRP A 248 -26.04 -5.91 10.72
C TRP A 248 -25.47 -6.96 11.68
N SER A 249 -25.65 -6.77 12.97
CA SER A 249 -25.08 -7.64 14.02
C SER A 249 -25.46 -9.12 13.85
N SER A 250 -26.68 -9.43 13.37
CA SER A 250 -27.20 -10.78 13.18
C SER A 250 -27.28 -11.23 11.72
N SER A 251 -26.97 -10.36 10.75
CA SER A 251 -27.13 -10.65 9.32
C SER A 251 -26.33 -11.87 8.87
N LYS A 252 -26.87 -12.61 7.89
CA LYS A 252 -26.18 -13.73 7.24
C LYS A 252 -24.92 -13.22 6.52
N MET A 253 -24.99 -12.04 5.92
CA MET A 253 -23.84 -11.39 5.28
C MET A 253 -22.67 -11.29 6.26
N ARG A 254 -22.90 -10.71 7.44
CA ARG A 254 -21.86 -10.57 8.45
C ARG A 254 -21.34 -11.90 8.94
N THR A 255 -22.24 -12.80 9.33
CA THR A 255 -21.87 -14.02 10.07
C THR A 255 -21.41 -15.17 9.19
N LYS A 256 -21.89 -15.27 7.93
CA LYS A 256 -21.63 -16.41 7.04
C LYS A 256 -20.79 -16.06 5.81
N ILE A 257 -20.75 -14.78 5.41
CA ILE A 257 -20.04 -14.35 4.21
C ILE A 257 -18.77 -13.59 4.57
N ILE A 258 -18.88 -12.53 5.39
CA ILE A 258 -17.73 -11.72 5.79
C ILE A 258 -16.89 -12.46 6.83
N GLY A 259 -17.54 -12.99 7.86
CA GLY A 259 -16.89 -13.66 8.99
C GLY A 259 -16.63 -12.70 10.16
N THR A 260 -16.68 -13.24 11.38
CA THR A 260 -16.56 -12.47 12.62
C THR A 260 -15.42 -12.95 13.52
N SER A 261 -14.70 -14.00 13.11
CA SER A 261 -13.71 -14.68 13.94
C SER A 261 -12.41 -14.91 13.19
N LEU A 262 -11.29 -14.82 13.90
CA LEU A 262 -9.97 -15.22 13.39
C LEU A 262 -9.64 -16.71 13.62
N THR A 263 -10.49 -17.43 14.33
CA THR A 263 -10.32 -18.86 14.62
C THR A 263 -11.35 -19.75 13.96
N ASP A 264 -12.60 -19.24 13.78
CA ASP A 264 -13.67 -19.91 13.04
C ASP A 264 -14.07 -19.04 11.83
N TYR A 265 -13.38 -19.23 10.74
CA TYR A 265 -13.50 -18.43 9.52
C TYR A 265 -13.77 -19.24 8.24
N SER A 266 -14.07 -20.54 8.36
CA SER A 266 -14.30 -21.39 7.20
C SER A 266 -15.39 -20.84 6.28
N ASN A 267 -15.12 -20.84 4.97
CA ASN A 267 -16.01 -20.34 3.92
C ASN A 267 -16.45 -18.87 4.08
N THR A 268 -15.63 -18.04 4.74
CA THR A 268 -15.86 -16.60 4.87
C THR A 268 -14.80 -15.80 4.13
N PHE A 269 -15.03 -14.48 3.96
CA PHE A 269 -14.01 -13.60 3.41
C PHE A 269 -12.71 -13.64 4.23
N ILE A 270 -12.80 -13.63 5.57
CA ILE A 270 -11.62 -13.77 6.43
C ILE A 270 -10.87 -15.07 6.11
N GLY A 271 -11.59 -16.16 5.86
CA GLY A 271 -11.00 -17.45 5.52
C GLY A 271 -10.29 -17.48 4.17
N ALA A 272 -10.73 -16.66 3.22
CA ALA A 272 -10.11 -16.55 1.90
C ALA A 272 -8.85 -15.68 1.86
N LEU A 273 -8.57 -14.90 2.91
CA LEU A 273 -7.33 -14.13 3.05
C LEU A 273 -6.12 -15.03 3.27
N SER A 274 -4.94 -14.58 2.89
CA SER A 274 -3.69 -15.30 3.21
C SER A 274 -3.46 -15.39 4.73
N THR A 275 -2.68 -16.35 5.16
CA THR A 275 -2.35 -16.54 6.58
C THR A 275 -1.63 -15.33 7.15
N GLU A 276 -0.73 -14.75 6.38
CA GLU A 276 0.05 -13.57 6.78
C GLU A 276 -0.88 -12.36 6.99
N LEU A 277 -1.84 -12.13 6.08
CA LEU A 277 -2.79 -11.02 6.23
C LEU A 277 -3.74 -11.27 7.41
N ARG A 278 -4.27 -12.51 7.57
CA ARG A 278 -5.12 -12.81 8.74
C ARG A 278 -4.42 -12.57 10.07
N ALA A 279 -3.13 -12.89 10.17
CA ALA A 279 -2.35 -12.74 11.39
C ALA A 279 -2.19 -11.28 11.86
N VAL A 280 -2.34 -10.32 10.95
CA VAL A 280 -2.16 -8.89 11.25
C VAL A 280 -3.48 -8.11 11.32
N LEU A 281 -4.61 -8.75 11.09
CA LEU A 281 -5.92 -8.08 11.17
C LEU A 281 -6.17 -7.53 12.57
N LYS A 282 -6.53 -6.26 12.65
CA LYS A 282 -6.98 -5.61 13.87
C LYS A 282 -8.51 -5.56 13.91
N SER A 283 -9.06 -5.78 15.09
CA SER A 283 -10.48 -5.53 15.30
C SER A 283 -10.78 -4.04 15.22
N VAL A 284 -11.95 -3.70 14.70
CA VAL A 284 -12.47 -2.34 14.66
C VAL A 284 -13.90 -2.32 15.17
N THR A 285 -14.27 -1.27 15.87
CA THR A 285 -15.66 -1.08 16.33
C THR A 285 -16.43 -0.36 15.23
N LYS A 286 -17.55 -0.98 14.77
CA LYS A 286 -18.43 -0.37 13.78
C LYS A 286 -19.81 -0.14 14.37
N TYR A 287 -20.32 1.08 14.23
CA TYR A 287 -21.64 1.47 14.67
C TYR A 287 -22.61 1.36 13.51
N THR A 288 -23.74 0.70 13.70
CA THR A 288 -24.78 0.50 12.68
C THR A 288 -26.12 0.40 13.38
N HIS A 289 -27.20 0.73 12.69
CA HIS A 289 -28.55 0.47 13.18
C HIS A 289 -28.75 -1.06 13.34
N ASN A 290 -29.07 -1.50 14.54
CA ASN A 290 -29.16 -2.91 14.94
C ASN A 290 -30.45 -3.24 15.70
N SER A 291 -31.53 -2.55 15.41
CA SER A 291 -32.83 -2.77 16.06
C SER A 291 -33.97 -2.87 15.05
N ASP A 292 -35.17 -3.17 15.56
CA ASP A 292 -36.36 -3.27 14.77
C ASP A 292 -36.90 -1.91 14.32
N ASN A 293 -36.87 -1.60 13.05
CA ASN A 293 -37.67 -0.63 12.30
C ASN A 293 -37.74 0.84 12.74
N ALA A 294 -37.49 1.17 13.99
CA ALA A 294 -37.58 2.56 14.46
C ALA A 294 -36.23 3.25 14.42
N SER A 295 -36.18 4.40 13.75
CA SER A 295 -35.03 5.29 13.87
C SER A 295 -34.94 5.82 15.31
N ALA A 296 -33.89 5.43 16.01
CA ALA A 296 -33.63 5.90 17.36
C ALA A 296 -32.13 5.90 17.64
N GLN A 297 -31.68 6.84 18.45
CA GLN A 297 -30.25 6.95 18.80
C GLN A 297 -29.72 5.65 19.43
N ASP A 298 -30.50 5.00 20.26
CA ASP A 298 -30.14 3.76 20.96
C ASP A 298 -30.16 2.53 20.04
N SER A 299 -30.69 2.66 18.82
CA SER A 299 -30.68 1.63 17.79
C SER A 299 -29.34 1.51 17.09
N VAL A 300 -28.51 2.57 17.11
CA VAL A 300 -27.18 2.58 16.52
C VAL A 300 -26.16 2.09 17.53
N THR A 301 -25.89 0.80 17.48
CA THR A 301 -25.07 0.06 18.44
C THR A 301 -23.79 -0.46 17.82
N PRO A 302 -22.73 -0.69 18.65
CA PRO A 302 -21.43 -1.16 18.15
C PRO A 302 -21.43 -2.68 17.85
N THR A 303 -20.67 -3.06 16.84
CA THR A 303 -20.20 -4.43 16.62
C THR A 303 -18.68 -4.42 16.49
N THR A 304 -18.03 -5.51 16.94
CA THR A 304 -16.58 -5.71 16.75
C THR A 304 -16.34 -6.51 15.49
N GLU A 305 -15.53 -5.98 14.58
CA GLU A 305 -15.29 -6.54 13.26
C GLU A 305 -13.78 -6.71 12.99
N TYR A 306 -13.39 -7.83 12.37
CA TYR A 306 -12.10 -8.01 11.74
C TYR A 306 -12.18 -7.73 10.23
N ALA A 307 -13.36 -7.94 9.65
CA ALA A 307 -13.71 -7.56 8.30
C ALA A 307 -15.17 -7.11 8.27
N PHE A 308 -15.51 -6.16 7.40
CA PHE A 308 -16.83 -5.52 7.37
C PHE A 308 -17.17 -4.98 5.98
N LEU A 309 -18.43 -4.65 5.74
CA LEU A 309 -18.86 -3.79 4.64
C LEU A 309 -18.95 -2.36 5.13
N LEU A 310 -18.81 -1.40 4.21
CA LEU A 310 -19.02 0.02 4.54
C LEU A 310 -20.51 0.31 4.74
N SER A 311 -20.79 1.32 5.56
CA SER A 311 -22.14 1.89 5.70
C SER A 311 -22.43 2.90 4.58
N GLU A 312 -23.67 3.34 4.51
CA GLU A 312 -24.08 4.43 3.62
C GLU A 312 -23.27 5.71 3.93
N TYR A 313 -23.22 6.10 5.20
CA TYR A 313 -22.51 7.30 5.61
C TYR A 313 -21.01 7.24 5.33
N GLU A 314 -20.38 6.09 5.56
CA GLU A 314 -18.93 5.90 5.31
C GLU A 314 -18.56 6.02 3.83
N VAL A 315 -19.48 5.71 2.92
CA VAL A 315 -19.27 5.85 1.48
C VAL A 315 -19.70 7.23 0.98
N CYS A 316 -20.90 7.69 1.34
CA CYS A 316 -21.56 8.82 0.70
C CYS A 316 -21.56 10.09 1.54
N GLY A 317 -21.23 10.03 2.83
CA GLY A 317 -21.33 11.16 3.76
C GLY A 317 -22.78 11.61 4.04
N THR A 318 -23.76 10.76 3.74
CA THR A 318 -25.19 11.01 3.95
C THR A 318 -25.88 9.77 4.54
N THR A 319 -27.07 9.97 5.10
CA THR A 319 -27.94 8.92 5.62
C THR A 319 -29.32 9.00 4.95
N THR A 320 -29.36 9.00 3.62
CA THR A 320 -30.60 9.15 2.84
C THR A 320 -31.52 7.93 2.97
N GLY A 321 -30.94 6.73 3.06
CA GLY A 321 -31.66 5.48 3.24
C GLY A 321 -31.50 4.88 4.64
N SER A 322 -30.35 5.09 5.28
CA SER A 322 -30.01 4.55 6.59
C SER A 322 -30.54 5.43 7.75
N ASP A 323 -30.31 4.97 8.97
CA ASP A 323 -30.70 5.70 10.17
C ASP A 323 -29.88 7.01 10.28
N PRO A 324 -30.53 8.19 10.39
CA PRO A 324 -29.84 9.46 10.53
C PRO A 324 -28.93 9.53 11.78
N TYR A 325 -29.17 8.74 12.80
CA TYR A 325 -28.29 8.66 13.98
C TYR A 325 -26.96 7.95 13.68
N GLU A 326 -26.83 7.20 12.57
CA GLU A 326 -25.53 6.66 12.12
C GLU A 326 -24.53 7.78 11.86
N ALA A 327 -24.97 8.93 11.33
CA ALA A 327 -24.11 10.08 11.06
C ALA A 327 -23.40 10.62 12.32
N SER A 328 -23.97 10.47 13.51
CA SER A 328 -23.35 10.89 14.77
C SER A 328 -22.25 9.94 15.28
N LYS A 329 -22.17 8.75 14.73
CA LYS A 329 -21.25 7.67 15.15
C LYS A 329 -20.28 7.24 14.05
N GLN A 330 -20.45 7.74 12.85
CA GLN A 330 -19.65 7.34 11.69
C GLN A 330 -19.01 8.57 11.04
N MET A 331 -17.99 8.35 10.24
CA MET A 331 -17.35 9.36 9.38
C MET A 331 -17.29 8.84 7.94
N GLN A 332 -17.35 9.74 6.97
CA GLN A 332 -17.06 9.38 5.59
C GLN A 332 -15.56 9.06 5.44
N TYR A 333 -15.23 7.96 4.79
CA TYR A 333 -13.82 7.63 4.54
C TYR A 333 -13.14 8.65 3.64
N SER A 334 -11.91 9.00 3.97
CA SER A 334 -11.11 9.99 3.24
C SER A 334 -10.98 9.67 1.75
N TYR A 335 -10.94 8.39 1.39
CA TYR A 335 -10.95 7.95 0.00
C TYR A 335 -12.17 8.48 -0.75
N TYR A 336 -13.36 8.33 -0.19
CA TYR A 336 -14.61 8.76 -0.83
C TYR A 336 -14.87 10.26 -0.71
N SER A 337 -14.51 10.87 0.43
CA SER A 337 -14.64 12.33 0.58
C SER A 337 -13.72 13.13 -0.33
N ALA A 338 -12.63 12.51 -0.83
CA ALA A 338 -11.78 13.07 -1.87
C ALA A 338 -12.39 13.03 -3.29
N GLY A 339 -13.63 12.51 -3.44
CA GLY A 339 -14.34 12.45 -4.72
C GLY A 339 -14.04 11.22 -5.58
N ASN A 340 -13.40 10.20 -5.01
CA ASN A 340 -13.22 8.93 -5.72
C ASN A 340 -14.57 8.26 -6.00
N SER A 341 -14.65 7.55 -7.12
CA SER A 341 -15.87 6.89 -7.57
C SER A 341 -16.37 5.86 -6.57
N ILE A 342 -17.68 5.87 -6.34
CA ILE A 342 -18.38 4.82 -5.59
C ILE A 342 -18.90 3.69 -6.50
N ILE A 343 -18.79 3.85 -7.83
CA ILE A 343 -19.17 2.80 -8.79
C ILE A 343 -18.17 1.64 -8.70
N LYS A 344 -18.68 0.43 -8.62
CA LYS A 344 -17.85 -0.78 -8.62
C LYS A 344 -18.25 -1.73 -9.74
N TYR A 345 -17.30 -2.58 -10.12
CA TYR A 345 -17.43 -3.47 -11.27
C TYR A 345 -17.34 -4.94 -10.83
N ASP A 346 -17.88 -5.84 -11.63
CA ASP A 346 -17.85 -7.27 -11.38
C ASP A 346 -16.40 -7.79 -11.46
N HIS A 347 -15.90 -8.46 -10.42
CA HIS A 347 -14.56 -9.04 -10.40
C HIS A 347 -14.30 -10.04 -11.55
N ARG A 348 -15.35 -10.64 -12.12
CA ARG A 348 -15.27 -11.55 -13.26
C ARG A 348 -15.28 -10.82 -14.60
N ASN A 349 -15.79 -9.58 -14.63
CA ASN A 349 -15.87 -8.73 -15.82
C ASN A 349 -15.74 -7.25 -15.42
N PRO A 350 -14.51 -6.71 -15.35
CA PRO A 350 -14.27 -5.31 -14.93
C PRO A 350 -14.85 -4.24 -15.85
N ASN A 351 -15.49 -4.61 -16.95
CA ASN A 351 -16.23 -3.69 -17.83
C ASN A 351 -17.73 -3.60 -17.49
N ARG A 352 -18.20 -4.41 -16.53
CA ARG A 352 -19.59 -4.44 -16.10
C ARG A 352 -19.72 -3.82 -14.72
N SER A 353 -20.29 -2.62 -14.64
CA SER A 353 -20.67 -2.01 -13.37
C SER A 353 -21.83 -2.76 -12.73
N ILE A 354 -21.82 -2.83 -11.40
CA ILE A 354 -22.74 -3.69 -10.65
C ILE A 354 -23.33 -3.00 -9.43
N LYS A 355 -24.37 -3.57 -8.87
CA LYS A 355 -24.91 -3.22 -7.56
C LYS A 355 -24.10 -3.92 -6.47
N TYR A 356 -23.87 -3.26 -5.33
CA TYR A 356 -23.20 -3.88 -4.19
C TYR A 356 -23.80 -3.43 -2.86
N TRP A 357 -23.71 -4.32 -1.88
CA TRP A 357 -24.25 -4.13 -0.55
C TRP A 357 -23.44 -3.15 0.29
N LEU A 358 -24.16 -2.37 1.08
CA LEU A 358 -23.67 -1.64 2.25
C LEU A 358 -24.17 -2.34 3.53
N ARG A 359 -23.51 -2.10 4.68
CA ARG A 359 -23.95 -2.69 5.94
C ARG A 359 -25.14 -1.98 6.58
N SER A 360 -25.46 -0.75 6.14
CA SER A 360 -26.57 0.02 6.68
C SER A 360 -27.91 -0.60 6.33
N PHE A 361 -28.77 -0.72 7.34
CA PHE A 361 -30.15 -1.16 7.18
C PHE A 361 -31.03 0.05 6.80
N LYS A 362 -32.05 -0.16 5.97
CA LYS A 362 -32.97 0.90 5.60
C LYS A 362 -33.94 1.19 6.74
N VAL A 363 -33.93 2.43 7.21
CA VAL A 363 -34.91 2.90 8.18
C VAL A 363 -36.34 2.78 7.63
N SER A 364 -37.27 2.41 8.48
CA SER A 364 -38.68 2.18 8.16
C SER A 364 -38.95 0.97 7.25
N SER A 365 -38.02 0.06 7.16
CA SER A 365 -38.21 -1.23 6.49
C SER A 365 -37.96 -2.41 7.44
N THR A 366 -38.50 -3.55 7.14
CA THR A 366 -38.28 -4.79 7.89
C THR A 366 -37.34 -5.75 7.17
N TYR A 367 -36.92 -5.43 5.93
CA TYR A 367 -36.18 -6.34 5.07
C TYR A 367 -35.30 -5.67 4.03
N MET A 368 -35.19 -4.34 4.03
CA MET A 368 -34.40 -3.61 3.04
C MET A 368 -33.07 -3.14 3.61
N TRP A 369 -32.06 -3.16 2.76
CA TRP A 369 -30.72 -2.74 3.07
C TRP A 369 -30.21 -1.72 2.06
N CYS A 370 -29.39 -0.78 2.50
CA CYS A 370 -28.77 0.18 1.61
C CYS A 370 -27.78 -0.51 0.67
N ALA A 371 -27.77 -0.08 -0.56
CA ALA A 371 -26.86 -0.55 -1.59
C ALA A 371 -26.47 0.59 -2.52
N VAL A 372 -25.38 0.43 -3.27
CA VAL A 372 -25.00 1.31 -4.36
C VAL A 372 -25.37 0.63 -5.67
N SER A 373 -26.02 1.37 -6.58
CA SER A 373 -26.40 0.88 -7.89
C SER A 373 -25.21 0.87 -8.87
N SER A 374 -25.41 0.27 -10.04
CA SER A 374 -24.39 0.23 -11.10
C SER A 374 -24.02 1.58 -11.70
N ASN A 375 -24.80 2.63 -11.47
CA ASN A 375 -24.49 4.00 -11.90
C ASN A 375 -24.02 4.91 -10.75
N GLY A 376 -23.78 4.35 -9.54
CA GLY A 376 -23.30 5.10 -8.38
C GLY A 376 -24.39 5.81 -7.58
N THR A 377 -25.68 5.57 -7.83
CA THR A 377 -26.74 6.10 -6.98
C THR A 377 -27.01 5.18 -5.79
N LEU A 378 -27.40 5.78 -4.68
CA LEU A 378 -27.93 5.01 -3.53
C LEU A 378 -29.26 4.40 -3.88
N ILE A 379 -29.43 3.13 -3.52
CA ILE A 379 -30.66 2.36 -3.68
C ILE A 379 -30.90 1.50 -2.44
N ASP A 380 -32.09 0.96 -2.35
CA ASP A 380 -32.45 -0.07 -1.39
C ASP A 380 -32.53 -1.43 -2.10
N GLY A 381 -32.10 -2.47 -1.43
CA GLY A 381 -32.20 -3.86 -1.87
C GLY A 381 -32.90 -4.71 -0.83
N ASN A 382 -33.78 -5.61 -1.26
CA ASN A 382 -34.39 -6.58 -0.36
C ASN A 382 -33.32 -7.58 0.13
N ALA A 383 -33.32 -7.92 1.40
CA ALA A 383 -32.33 -8.80 2.03
C ALA A 383 -32.04 -10.10 1.24
N PRO A 384 -33.02 -10.81 0.64
CA PRO A 384 -32.77 -12.04 -0.10
C PRO A 384 -32.25 -11.84 -1.54
N TRP A 385 -31.91 -10.63 -1.97
CA TRP A 385 -31.23 -10.43 -3.25
C TRP A 385 -29.71 -10.65 -3.11
N SER A 386 -29.07 -11.21 -4.14
CA SER A 386 -27.63 -11.30 -4.19
C SER A 386 -27.06 -10.12 -4.97
N TYR A 387 -26.27 -9.29 -4.29
CA TYR A 387 -25.48 -8.21 -4.90
C TYR A 387 -23.98 -8.43 -4.65
N GLY A 388 -23.14 -7.59 -5.26
CA GLY A 388 -21.71 -7.62 -5.02
C GLY A 388 -21.34 -7.22 -3.59
N ILE A 389 -20.16 -7.62 -3.15
CA ILE A 389 -19.57 -7.21 -1.87
C ILE A 389 -18.19 -6.61 -2.08
N ALA A 390 -17.88 -5.57 -1.33
CA ALA A 390 -16.55 -4.92 -1.27
C ALA A 390 -16.06 -4.93 0.18
N PRO A 391 -15.52 -6.05 0.66
CA PRO A 391 -15.10 -6.18 2.05
C PRO A 391 -13.98 -5.25 2.42
N CYS A 392 -13.98 -4.78 3.66
CA CYS A 392 -12.96 -3.95 4.28
C CYS A 392 -12.36 -4.66 5.47
N PHE A 393 -11.14 -4.24 5.85
CA PHE A 393 -10.43 -4.72 7.03
C PHE A 393 -9.46 -3.66 7.55
N CYS A 394 -8.93 -3.85 8.75
CA CYS A 394 -7.92 -3.00 9.35
C CYS A 394 -6.65 -3.78 9.70
N VAL A 395 -5.51 -3.09 9.57
CA VAL A 395 -4.21 -3.58 10.01
C VAL A 395 -3.62 -2.63 11.04
#